data_ef7982ea809a68814b605361a93ed9f3
#
_entry.id   ef7982ea809a68814b605361a93ed9f3
#
_cell.length_a   1.000
_cell.length_b   1.000
_cell.length_c   1.000
_cell.angle_alpha   90.00
_cell.angle_beta   90.00
_cell.angle_gamma   90.00
#
_symmetry.space_group_name_H-M   'P 1'
#
loop_
_entity.id
_entity.type
_entity.pdbx_description
1 polymer ?
#
loop_
_entity_poly.entity_id
_entity_poly.type
_entity_poly.pdbx_seq_one_letter_code
_entity_poly.pdbx_strand_id
1 'polypeptide(L)'
;MNSALYIGATGMKALSTGMQVVSNNIANSSTIGYKQQSILFSDIMYTTQAGMGGWWDNQEDSKVALGQTGHGVQVDTIRTIFTQGGFESSNTVTDLALNGKGYFQVVDDATGNAYYTRAGDFITDNEGYLRNPQGYSVSGYRYDSQGNLSNTVEPIQMSAFEVLTAKPTSQIEWQFNLGFDTDNCVSETDPYFALQQSYNATTNPPISNTGASYQMPITLYDAEGNPVEVTAYFDRAPSDPNETIVEFVLASSTVVEQMQDAIDEANREDPTNPQSLPEGAGLLMSGTLHFNSDGTLKSMSAFTPTEEGNKDLATWTPASLSGGVPQFTLNGQSVGVNFGITAGGWENAPATAAAVGTDDALLPGMGADAVVSNRATTAFAGNSYQSRASQDGYTSGRLTAYDITTEGDIVGYYSNGQNIKMWEIPVCRFTAEDNLYREGNNLFTATAECGQMEMGRAGTENYGTINAYNIEGSNVDLSTEMVNMIITQRGFQSNSKVVTTADTMLQKAMEIKRS
;
A
#
# COMPACT_ATOMS: atom_id res chain seq x y z
N MET A 1 17.85 67.67 9.76
CA MET A 1 18.33 66.92 10.96
C MET A 1 17.31 65.94 11.48
N ASN A 2 15.99 66.25 11.47
CA ASN A 2 14.96 65.28 11.86
C ASN A 2 14.93 64.03 10.99
N SER A 3 15.30 64.12 9.68
CA SER A 3 15.34 62.95 8.81
C SER A 3 16.43 61.92 9.20
N ALA A 4 17.59 62.33 9.67
CA ALA A 4 18.63 61.41 10.11
C ALA A 4 18.25 60.64 11.40
N LEU A 5 17.55 61.26 12.33
CA LEU A 5 16.99 60.59 13.51
C LEU A 5 15.90 59.56 13.09
N TYR A 6 15.04 59.95 12.16
CA TYR A 6 14.01 59.07 11.66
C TYR A 6 14.58 57.86 10.92
N ILE A 7 15.55 58.08 10.02
CA ILE A 7 16.26 57.00 9.29
C ILE A 7 16.95 56.05 10.28
N GLY A 8 17.65 56.57 11.27
CA GLY A 8 18.29 55.75 12.30
C GLY A 8 17.28 54.96 13.14
N ALA A 9 16.14 55.58 13.49
CA ALA A 9 15.09 54.92 14.25
C ALA A 9 14.42 53.80 13.48
N THR A 10 14.08 54.05 12.19
CA THR A 10 13.50 52.99 11.29
C THR A 10 14.50 51.85 11.09
N GLY A 11 15.79 52.15 10.90
CA GLY A 11 16.86 51.16 10.81
C GLY A 11 16.99 50.30 12.07
N MET A 12 16.96 50.93 13.27
CA MET A 12 16.98 50.19 14.54
C MET A 12 15.75 49.28 14.68
N LYS A 13 14.55 49.76 14.34
CA LYS A 13 13.31 48.97 14.41
C LYS A 13 13.38 47.76 13.48
N ALA A 14 13.77 47.96 12.23
CA ALA A 14 13.90 46.90 11.25
C ALA A 14 14.93 45.85 11.67
N LEU A 15 16.10 46.27 12.11
CA LEU A 15 17.16 45.37 12.58
C LEU A 15 16.79 44.66 13.90
N SER A 16 16.00 45.30 14.77
CA SER A 16 15.45 44.62 15.97
C SER A 16 14.54 43.47 15.60
N THR A 17 13.66 43.65 14.59
CA THR A 17 12.83 42.56 14.08
C THR A 17 13.70 41.48 13.41
N GLY A 18 14.72 41.88 12.65
CA GLY A 18 15.69 40.93 12.07
C GLY A 18 16.39 40.09 13.12
N MET A 19 16.79 40.70 14.22
CA MET A 19 17.42 40.01 15.36
C MET A 19 16.45 38.98 16.01
N GLN A 20 15.15 39.30 16.10
CA GLN A 20 14.15 38.38 16.62
C GLN A 20 14.00 37.15 15.71
N VAL A 21 13.97 37.35 14.39
CA VAL A 21 13.87 36.23 13.40
C VAL A 21 15.10 35.33 13.48
N VAL A 22 16.32 35.92 13.48
CA VAL A 22 17.59 35.18 13.61
C VAL A 22 17.65 34.41 14.94
N SER A 23 17.26 35.06 16.04
CA SER A 23 17.24 34.42 17.35
C SER A 23 16.25 33.25 17.41
N ASN A 24 15.09 33.38 16.77
CA ASN A 24 14.11 32.33 16.70
C ASN A 24 14.62 31.14 15.83
N ASN A 25 15.31 31.40 14.71
CA ASN A 25 15.94 30.35 13.92
C ASN A 25 17.00 29.60 14.74
N ILE A 26 17.88 30.32 15.45
CA ILE A 26 18.92 29.71 16.32
C ILE A 26 18.28 28.85 17.42
N ALA A 27 17.23 29.35 18.08
CA ALA A 27 16.54 28.60 19.13
C ALA A 27 15.91 27.29 18.62
N ASN A 28 15.53 27.24 17.34
CA ASN A 28 14.88 26.10 16.70
C ASN A 28 15.82 25.31 15.78
N SER A 29 17.13 25.46 15.90
CA SER A 29 18.11 24.74 15.08
C SER A 29 18.11 23.23 15.30
N SER A 30 17.60 22.74 16.44
CA SER A 30 17.45 21.31 16.76
C SER A 30 15.99 20.86 16.84
N THR A 31 15.05 21.67 16.33
CA THR A 31 13.63 21.33 16.36
C THR A 31 13.24 20.53 15.11
N ILE A 32 12.63 19.36 15.31
CA ILE A 32 12.22 18.45 14.23
C ILE A 32 11.23 19.16 13.28
N GLY A 33 11.47 19.08 11.97
CA GLY A 33 10.60 19.65 10.93
C GLY A 33 10.53 21.18 10.92
N TYR A 34 11.37 21.89 11.71
CA TYR A 34 11.38 23.34 11.69
C TYR A 34 11.88 23.90 10.36
N LYS A 35 11.21 24.92 9.87
CA LYS A 35 11.59 25.66 8.67
C LYS A 35 12.04 27.06 9.01
N GLN A 36 13.25 27.42 8.54
CA GLN A 36 13.91 28.69 8.74
C GLN A 36 13.04 29.85 8.25
N GLN A 37 13.05 30.95 9.00
CA GLN A 37 12.45 32.21 8.58
C GLN A 37 13.51 33.17 8.04
N SER A 38 13.17 33.88 6.98
CA SER A 38 13.99 34.94 6.40
C SER A 38 13.22 36.25 6.36
N ILE A 39 13.87 37.31 6.78
CA ILE A 39 13.31 38.65 6.78
C ILE A 39 13.79 39.41 5.54
N LEU A 40 12.87 40.10 4.87
CA LEU A 40 13.17 40.98 3.75
C LEU A 40 12.90 42.42 4.17
N PHE A 41 13.76 43.31 3.70
CA PHE A 41 13.65 44.74 3.96
C PHE A 41 13.38 45.48 2.66
N SER A 42 12.55 46.54 2.76
CA SER A 42 12.32 47.50 1.68
C SER A 42 12.66 48.90 2.14
N ASP A 43 13.03 49.74 1.22
CA ASP A 43 13.26 51.16 1.44
C ASP A 43 11.92 51.90 1.53
N ILE A 44 11.91 52.97 2.31
CA ILE A 44 10.76 53.87 2.43
C ILE A 44 10.93 55.02 1.41
N MET A 45 9.84 55.39 0.81
CA MET A 45 9.68 56.44 -0.21
C MET A 45 10.83 57.45 -0.32
N TYR A 46 11.22 57.76 -1.56
CA TYR A 46 12.20 58.83 -1.87
C TYR A 46 11.49 60.16 -2.05
N THR A 47 12.09 61.24 -1.50
CA THR A 47 11.73 62.62 -1.88
C THR A 47 12.69 63.10 -2.95
N THR A 48 12.12 63.53 -4.05
CA THR A 48 12.89 64.17 -5.13
C THR A 48 13.14 65.63 -4.73
N GLN A 49 14.40 66.00 -4.60
CA GLN A 49 14.74 67.43 -4.52
C GLN A 49 14.61 68.05 -5.93
N ALA A 50 13.49 68.72 -6.17
CA ALA A 50 13.35 69.54 -7.39
C ALA A 50 14.40 70.64 -7.32
N GLY A 51 15.37 70.64 -8.20
CA GLY A 51 16.25 71.78 -8.40
C GLY A 51 15.41 72.96 -8.86
N MET A 52 15.68 74.14 -8.25
CA MET A 52 15.14 75.39 -8.76
C MET A 52 15.78 75.67 -10.12
N GLY A 53 15.26 74.96 -11.17
CA GLY A 53 15.53 75.23 -12.57
C GLY A 53 14.82 76.50 -12.97
N GLY A 54 15.60 77.42 -13.57
CA GLY A 54 15.23 78.78 -13.89
C GLY A 54 13.90 78.93 -14.65
N TRP A 55 13.29 80.07 -14.41
CA TRP A 55 12.25 80.63 -15.25
C TRP A 55 12.66 80.60 -16.72
N TRP A 56 11.80 80.16 -17.58
CA TRP A 56 11.91 80.06 -19.06
C TRP A 56 12.23 78.65 -19.61
N ASP A 57 11.25 77.77 -19.56
CA ASP A 57 10.92 76.91 -20.70
C ASP A 57 9.61 76.14 -20.47
N ASN A 58 8.70 76.24 -21.46
CA ASN A 58 7.41 75.55 -21.53
C ASN A 58 7.61 74.15 -22.17
N GLN A 59 8.40 73.28 -21.59
CA GLN A 59 8.46 71.88 -22.00
C GLN A 59 8.31 70.95 -20.79
N GLU A 60 7.22 70.18 -20.79
CA GLU A 60 6.80 69.27 -19.70
C GLU A 60 7.72 68.06 -19.48
N ASP A 61 8.84 67.93 -20.18
CA ASP A 61 9.62 66.68 -20.20
C ASP A 61 11.06 66.74 -19.66
N SER A 62 11.44 67.73 -18.88
CA SER A 62 12.83 67.81 -18.35
C SER A 62 12.84 68.04 -16.84
N LYS A 63 12.26 67.12 -16.06
CA LYS A 63 12.55 67.02 -14.64
C LYS A 63 13.90 66.36 -14.46
N VAL A 64 15.00 67.13 -14.56
CA VAL A 64 16.31 66.68 -14.12
C VAL A 64 16.23 66.46 -12.61
N ALA A 65 16.13 65.21 -12.18
CA ALA A 65 16.16 64.84 -10.79
C ALA A 65 17.56 65.12 -10.23
N LEU A 66 17.73 66.21 -9.49
CA LEU A 66 19.04 66.61 -8.87
C LEU A 66 19.43 65.71 -7.70
N GLY A 67 18.66 64.71 -7.38
CA GLY A 67 18.96 63.71 -6.36
C GLY A 67 17.69 63.25 -5.65
N GLN A 68 17.66 61.99 -5.27
CA GLN A 68 16.63 61.40 -4.47
C GLN A 68 17.18 61.07 -3.08
N THR A 69 16.45 61.43 -2.04
CA THR A 69 16.85 61.11 -0.66
C THR A 69 15.87 60.12 -0.07
N GLY A 70 16.36 58.93 0.36
CA GLY A 70 15.54 57.92 1.01
C GLY A 70 15.18 58.28 2.45
N HIS A 71 14.04 57.80 2.90
CA HIS A 71 13.49 58.05 4.27
C HIS A 71 13.69 56.91 5.26
N GLY A 72 14.52 55.92 4.95
CA GLY A 72 14.84 54.80 5.85
C GLY A 72 14.39 53.46 5.31
N VAL A 73 14.25 52.50 6.18
CA VAL A 73 13.96 51.10 5.87
C VAL A 73 12.73 50.62 6.65
N GLN A 74 11.97 49.73 6.05
CA GLN A 74 10.92 48.98 6.74
C GLN A 74 11.09 47.48 6.51
N VAL A 75 10.46 46.70 7.37
CA VAL A 75 10.30 45.26 7.13
C VAL A 75 9.23 45.07 6.09
N ASP A 76 9.59 44.44 4.97
CA ASP A 76 8.67 44.14 3.89
C ASP A 76 7.86 42.89 4.24
N THR A 77 8.54 41.75 4.40
CA THR A 77 7.91 40.49 4.76
C THR A 77 8.87 39.57 5.52
N ILE A 78 8.28 38.64 6.27
CA ILE A 78 9.01 37.52 6.88
C ILE A 78 8.47 36.26 6.22
N ARG A 79 9.27 35.61 5.42
CA ARG A 79 8.90 34.39 4.70
C ARG A 79 9.54 33.16 5.32
N THR A 80 8.87 32.03 5.18
CA THR A 80 9.42 30.72 5.54
C THR A 80 10.20 30.13 4.38
N ILE A 81 11.35 29.53 4.62
CA ILE A 81 12.17 28.84 3.64
C ILE A 81 11.88 27.34 3.77
N PHE A 82 11.22 26.77 2.76
CA PHE A 82 10.77 25.37 2.76
C PHE A 82 11.82 24.38 2.20
N THR A 83 13.09 24.78 2.14
CA THR A 83 14.18 23.83 1.81
C THR A 83 14.18 22.67 2.81
N GLN A 84 14.58 21.50 2.31
CA GLN A 84 14.67 20.29 3.12
C GLN A 84 15.78 20.39 4.15
N GLY A 85 15.51 19.92 5.38
CA GLY A 85 16.48 19.78 6.46
C GLY A 85 17.32 18.50 6.32
N GLY A 86 18.29 18.30 7.20
CA GLY A 86 19.03 17.05 7.29
C GLY A 86 18.15 15.92 7.83
N PHE A 87 18.46 14.67 7.47
CA PHE A 87 17.81 13.50 8.04
C PHE A 87 18.58 12.99 9.25
N GLU A 88 17.85 12.64 10.30
CA GLU A 88 18.37 11.99 11.48
C GLU A 88 17.73 10.60 11.61
N SER A 89 18.55 9.56 11.78
CA SER A 89 18.06 8.19 11.91
C SER A 89 17.45 7.94 13.29
N SER A 90 16.31 7.26 13.31
CA SER A 90 15.60 6.80 14.51
C SER A 90 15.51 5.28 14.55
N ASN A 91 15.14 4.73 15.70
CA ASN A 91 14.85 3.30 15.87
C ASN A 91 13.33 2.99 15.85
N THR A 92 12.50 4.00 15.67
CA THR A 92 11.04 3.89 15.70
C THR A 92 10.50 3.88 14.27
N VAL A 93 9.69 2.90 13.90
CA VAL A 93 9.11 2.77 12.56
C VAL A 93 8.16 3.91 12.22
N THR A 94 7.51 4.51 13.23
CA THR A 94 6.57 5.62 13.09
C THR A 94 7.23 6.98 12.93
N ASP A 95 8.56 7.05 13.09
CA ASP A 95 9.33 8.24 12.78
C ASP A 95 9.55 8.33 11.27
N LEU A 96 8.91 9.31 10.64
CA LEU A 96 8.80 9.45 9.20
C LEU A 96 9.44 10.75 8.72
N ALA A 97 10.23 10.67 7.69
CA ALA A 97 10.75 11.83 7.00
C ALA A 97 10.32 11.86 5.54
N LEU A 98 9.93 13.05 5.05
CA LEU A 98 9.62 13.26 3.65
C LEU A 98 10.89 13.68 2.90
N ASN A 99 11.29 12.88 1.92
CA ASN A 99 12.37 13.21 1.01
C ASN A 99 11.78 13.82 -0.27
N GLY A 100 11.91 15.13 -0.40
CA GLY A 100 11.32 15.92 -1.49
C GLY A 100 10.21 16.86 -1.02
N LYS A 101 9.31 17.21 -1.94
CA LYS A 101 8.23 18.16 -1.67
C LYS A 101 7.00 17.48 -1.07
N GLY A 102 6.30 18.20 -0.19
CA GLY A 102 5.02 17.80 0.40
C GLY A 102 4.97 17.93 1.91
N TYR A 103 3.86 17.55 2.51
CA TYR A 103 3.57 17.66 3.94
C TYR A 103 2.75 16.45 4.38
N PHE A 104 2.92 16.03 5.62
CA PHE A 104 1.97 15.14 6.28
C PHE A 104 0.72 15.93 6.67
N GLN A 105 -0.44 15.32 6.54
CA GLN A 105 -1.69 15.87 7.06
C GLN A 105 -1.97 15.29 8.43
N VAL A 106 -2.25 16.16 9.38
CA VAL A 106 -2.72 15.79 10.71
C VAL A 106 -4.04 16.52 10.99
N VAL A 107 -4.94 15.86 11.68
CA VAL A 107 -6.28 16.37 11.96
C VAL A 107 -6.49 16.47 13.46
N ASP A 108 -7.09 17.54 13.90
CA ASP A 108 -7.59 17.68 15.26
C ASP A 108 -8.94 16.96 15.37
N ASP A 109 -8.96 15.85 16.09
CA ASP A 109 -10.17 15.01 16.25
C ASP A 109 -11.33 15.76 16.92
N ALA A 110 -11.05 16.82 17.69
CA ALA A 110 -12.09 17.59 18.39
C ALA A 110 -12.78 18.61 17.46
N THR A 111 -12.03 19.23 16.55
CA THR A 111 -12.54 20.31 15.69
C THR A 111 -12.72 19.88 14.23
N GLY A 112 -12.07 18.79 13.82
CA GLY A 112 -12.02 18.34 12.43
C GLY A 112 -11.12 19.19 11.53
N ASN A 113 -10.34 20.12 12.10
CA ASN A 113 -9.44 20.97 11.34
C ASN A 113 -8.20 20.20 10.90
N ALA A 114 -7.85 20.34 9.63
CA ALA A 114 -6.65 19.76 9.06
C ALA A 114 -5.45 20.72 9.17
N TYR A 115 -4.33 20.20 9.62
CA TYR A 115 -3.05 20.88 9.68
C TYR A 115 -2.01 20.10 8.88
N TYR A 116 -0.95 20.78 8.48
CA TYR A 116 0.11 20.23 7.65
C TYR A 116 1.44 20.35 8.37
N THR A 117 2.26 19.32 8.33
CA THR A 117 3.55 19.32 9.03
C THR A 117 4.64 18.60 8.25
N ARG A 118 5.90 18.99 8.52
CA ARG A 118 7.08 18.24 8.10
C ARG A 118 7.67 17.43 9.26
N ALA A 119 7.23 17.71 10.49
CA ALA A 119 7.62 16.91 11.64
C ALA A 119 6.92 15.56 11.57
N GLY A 120 7.68 14.50 11.51
CA GLY A 120 7.19 13.13 11.37
C GLY A 120 7.50 12.25 12.59
N ASP A 121 7.65 12.85 13.75
CA ASP A 121 7.83 12.22 15.05
C ASP A 121 6.49 11.68 15.59
N PHE A 122 5.94 10.69 14.89
CA PHE A 122 4.63 10.14 15.22
C PHE A 122 4.71 9.02 16.25
N ILE A 123 3.71 8.96 17.11
CA ILE A 123 3.54 7.94 18.14
C ILE A 123 2.18 7.26 18.02
N THR A 124 2.10 6.00 18.39
CA THR A 124 0.82 5.29 18.49
C THR A 124 0.27 5.46 19.90
N ASP A 125 -0.97 5.93 20.01
CA ASP A 125 -1.65 6.07 21.31
C ASP A 125 -2.23 4.74 21.82
N ASN A 126 -2.85 4.76 23.01
CA ASN A 126 -3.46 3.57 23.62
C ASN A 126 -4.69 3.02 22.86
N GLU A 127 -5.29 3.83 21.99
CA GLU A 127 -6.42 3.45 21.13
C GLU A 127 -5.95 2.96 19.76
N GLY A 128 -4.64 3.02 19.53
CA GLY A 128 -4.01 2.59 18.28
C GLY A 128 -3.99 3.64 17.18
N TYR A 129 -4.32 4.91 17.47
CA TYR A 129 -4.21 5.99 16.50
C TYR A 129 -2.77 6.47 16.39
N LEU A 130 -2.35 6.75 15.15
CA LEU A 130 -1.07 7.38 14.88
C LEU A 130 -1.21 8.90 15.06
N ARG A 131 -0.51 9.45 16.07
CA ARG A 131 -0.61 10.86 16.46
C ARG A 131 0.74 11.56 16.48
N ASN A 132 0.71 12.87 16.30
CA ASN A 132 1.86 13.70 16.61
C ASN A 132 1.96 13.96 18.13
N PRO A 133 3.09 14.52 18.64
CA PRO A 133 3.25 14.84 20.08
C PRO A 133 2.23 15.82 20.63
N GLN A 134 1.53 16.58 19.79
CA GLN A 134 0.48 17.52 20.17
C GLN A 134 -0.90 16.86 20.28
N GLY A 135 -1.02 15.59 19.89
CA GLY A 135 -2.25 14.81 19.97
C GLY A 135 -3.13 14.83 18.72
N TYR A 136 -2.70 15.44 17.62
CA TYR A 136 -3.43 15.40 16.35
C TYR A 136 -3.19 14.08 15.62
N SER A 137 -4.25 13.51 15.05
CA SER A 137 -4.20 12.23 14.33
C SER A 137 -3.65 12.38 12.92
N VAL A 138 -2.73 11.51 12.53
CA VAL A 138 -2.24 11.43 11.14
C VAL A 138 -3.34 10.87 10.26
N SER A 139 -3.55 11.47 9.11
CA SER A 139 -4.59 11.08 8.14
C SER A 139 -4.03 10.17 7.06
N GLY A 140 -4.81 9.18 6.66
CA GLY A 140 -4.44 8.25 5.60
C GLY A 140 -5.65 7.63 4.89
N TYR A 141 -5.38 6.88 3.84
CA TYR A 141 -6.35 6.07 3.14
C TYR A 141 -6.29 4.63 3.66
N ARG A 142 -7.43 4.06 3.98
CA ARG A 142 -7.53 2.68 4.46
C ARG A 142 -7.58 1.70 3.29
N TYR A 143 -6.88 0.58 3.40
CA TYR A 143 -7.08 -0.57 2.53
C TYR A 143 -8.23 -1.45 3.03
N ASP A 144 -9.06 -1.95 2.11
CA ASP A 144 -10.08 -2.94 2.41
C ASP A 144 -9.49 -4.37 2.47
N SER A 145 -10.31 -5.35 2.83
CA SER A 145 -9.92 -6.76 2.88
C SER A 145 -9.53 -7.36 1.52
N GLN A 146 -9.84 -6.67 0.42
CA GLN A 146 -9.49 -7.07 -0.95
C GLN A 146 -8.24 -6.37 -1.47
N GLY A 147 -7.65 -5.47 -0.67
CA GLY A 147 -6.46 -4.69 -1.04
C GLY A 147 -6.77 -3.46 -1.91
N ASN A 148 -8.03 -3.01 -1.98
CA ASN A 148 -8.39 -1.78 -2.65
C ASN A 148 -8.28 -0.60 -1.68
N LEU A 149 -7.82 0.54 -2.20
CA LEU A 149 -7.69 1.76 -1.43
C LEU A 149 -9.06 2.47 -1.28
N SER A 150 -9.38 2.92 -0.06
CA SER A 150 -10.54 3.78 0.20
C SER A 150 -10.38 5.13 -0.52
N ASN A 151 -11.50 5.74 -0.90
CA ASN A 151 -11.52 7.09 -1.47
C ASN A 151 -11.66 8.19 -0.38
N THR A 152 -11.83 7.80 0.88
CA THR A 152 -11.97 8.72 2.02
C THR A 152 -10.70 8.75 2.85
N VAL A 153 -10.31 9.95 3.26
CA VAL A 153 -9.19 10.15 4.18
C VAL A 153 -9.71 10.07 5.61
N GLU A 154 -9.11 9.22 6.41
CA GLU A 154 -9.51 8.95 7.79
C GLU A 154 -8.28 8.98 8.71
N PRO A 155 -8.45 9.20 10.03
CA PRO A 155 -7.36 9.03 10.98
C PRO A 155 -6.81 7.60 10.96
N ILE A 156 -5.49 7.46 10.88
CA ILE A 156 -4.83 6.14 10.84
C ILE A 156 -4.97 5.47 12.20
N GLN A 157 -5.68 4.33 12.23
CA GLN A 157 -5.87 3.51 13.41
C GLN A 157 -5.26 2.11 13.21
N MET A 158 -4.18 1.82 13.90
CA MET A 158 -3.46 0.55 13.79
C MET A 158 -4.19 -0.60 14.49
N SER A 159 -4.91 -0.32 15.59
CA SER A 159 -5.66 -1.32 16.35
C SER A 159 -6.79 -1.97 15.54
N ALA A 160 -7.31 -1.29 14.50
CA ALA A 160 -8.33 -1.85 13.60
C ALA A 160 -7.81 -3.07 12.81
N PHE A 161 -6.51 -3.28 12.76
CA PHE A 161 -5.84 -4.37 12.06
C PHE A 161 -5.09 -5.34 12.99
N GLU A 162 -5.32 -5.28 14.30
CA GLU A 162 -4.64 -6.15 15.28
C GLU A 162 -4.92 -7.63 15.02
N VAL A 163 -6.13 -7.95 14.57
CA VAL A 163 -6.53 -9.32 14.22
C VAL A 163 -6.96 -9.37 12.76
N LEU A 164 -6.26 -10.19 12.00
CA LEU A 164 -6.64 -10.55 10.65
C LEU A 164 -7.62 -11.73 10.71
N THR A 165 -8.83 -11.55 10.21
CA THR A 165 -9.80 -12.63 10.08
C THR A 165 -9.34 -13.64 9.02
N ALA A 166 -9.68 -14.91 9.23
CA ALA A 166 -9.43 -15.94 8.24
C ALA A 166 -10.09 -15.60 6.90
N LYS A 167 -9.42 -15.94 5.82
CA LYS A 167 -9.97 -15.86 4.46
C LYS A 167 -10.05 -17.26 3.90
N PRO A 168 -11.24 -17.75 3.57
CA PRO A 168 -11.39 -19.04 2.93
C PRO A 168 -10.76 -19.05 1.53
N THR A 169 -10.26 -20.21 1.13
CA THR A 169 -9.70 -20.39 -0.21
C THR A 169 -10.82 -20.35 -1.24
N SER A 170 -10.71 -19.45 -2.20
CA SER A 170 -11.66 -19.34 -3.32
C SER A 170 -11.08 -19.82 -4.64
N GLN A 171 -9.75 -19.77 -4.80
CA GLN A 171 -9.08 -20.18 -6.01
C GLN A 171 -7.71 -20.81 -5.73
N ILE A 172 -7.38 -21.84 -6.52
CA ILE A 172 -6.11 -22.54 -6.52
C ILE A 172 -5.48 -22.38 -7.90
N GLU A 173 -4.23 -21.92 -7.96
CA GLU A 173 -3.38 -22.06 -9.14
C GLU A 173 -2.44 -23.25 -8.93
N TRP A 174 -2.62 -24.30 -9.71
CA TRP A 174 -1.92 -25.56 -9.49
C TRP A 174 -1.41 -26.13 -10.80
N GLN A 175 -0.14 -25.93 -11.08
CA GLN A 175 0.47 -26.29 -12.36
C GLN A 175 1.58 -27.32 -12.15
N PHE A 176 1.66 -28.27 -13.10
CA PHE A 176 2.56 -29.42 -13.04
C PHE A 176 3.29 -29.61 -14.36
N ASN A 177 4.37 -30.41 -14.30
CA ASN A 177 4.81 -31.21 -15.43
C ASN A 177 4.49 -32.66 -15.11
N LEU A 178 3.74 -33.35 -15.98
CA LEU A 178 3.26 -34.73 -15.80
C LEU A 178 3.95 -35.63 -16.82
N GLY A 179 5.17 -36.05 -16.50
CA GLY A 179 6.05 -36.80 -17.40
C GLY A 179 6.11 -38.29 -17.08
N PHE A 180 5.00 -39.00 -17.22
CA PHE A 180 4.93 -40.45 -17.05
C PHE A 180 4.33 -41.14 -18.26
N ASP A 181 4.82 -42.36 -18.55
CA ASP A 181 4.49 -43.12 -19.75
C ASP A 181 3.59 -44.33 -19.47
N THR A 182 3.34 -44.69 -18.22
CA THR A 182 2.58 -45.86 -17.80
C THR A 182 1.19 -45.49 -17.33
N ASP A 183 0.20 -46.26 -17.76
CA ASP A 183 -1.15 -46.31 -17.25
C ASP A 183 -1.18 -47.37 -16.13
N ASN A 184 -1.35 -46.95 -14.87
CA ASN A 184 -1.32 -47.82 -13.71
C ASN A 184 -2.71 -48.26 -13.26
N CYS A 185 -3.74 -47.43 -13.55
CA CYS A 185 -5.13 -47.68 -13.22
C CYS A 185 -5.92 -47.93 -14.50
N VAL A 186 -6.11 -49.19 -14.85
CA VAL A 186 -6.81 -49.58 -16.09
C VAL A 186 -8.24 -50.02 -15.80
N SER A 187 -9.20 -49.46 -16.52
CA SER A 187 -10.60 -49.88 -16.53
C SER A 187 -11.06 -50.18 -17.98
N GLU A 188 -11.74 -51.32 -18.17
CA GLU A 188 -12.30 -51.67 -19.49
C GLU A 188 -13.60 -50.91 -19.78
N THR A 189 -14.33 -50.47 -18.74
CA THR A 189 -15.64 -49.82 -18.87
C THR A 189 -15.58 -48.31 -18.82
N ASP A 190 -14.69 -47.79 -17.97
CA ASP A 190 -14.57 -46.35 -17.69
C ASP A 190 -13.08 -45.93 -17.66
N PRO A 191 -12.40 -46.00 -18.82
CA PRO A 191 -10.95 -45.80 -18.89
C PRO A 191 -10.51 -44.37 -18.57
N TYR A 192 -11.39 -43.38 -18.53
CA TYR A 192 -11.11 -41.98 -18.17
C TYR A 192 -11.46 -41.63 -16.73
N PHE A 193 -11.91 -42.63 -15.95
CA PHE A 193 -12.24 -42.54 -14.53
C PHE A 193 -11.68 -43.72 -13.73
N ALA A 194 -10.73 -44.46 -14.30
CA ALA A 194 -10.13 -45.62 -13.66
C ALA A 194 -9.44 -45.25 -12.35
N LEU A 195 -8.76 -44.09 -12.29
CA LEU A 195 -8.14 -43.53 -11.10
C LEU A 195 -9.18 -43.24 -10.00
N GLN A 196 -10.32 -42.63 -10.34
CA GLN A 196 -11.44 -42.39 -9.41
C GLN A 196 -12.02 -43.72 -8.90
N GLN A 197 -12.21 -44.72 -9.77
CA GLN A 197 -12.72 -46.04 -9.36
C GLN A 197 -11.75 -46.80 -8.42
N SER A 198 -10.43 -46.56 -8.55
CA SER A 198 -9.41 -47.16 -7.67
C SER A 198 -9.33 -46.50 -6.29
N TYR A 199 -9.91 -45.31 -6.12
CA TYR A 199 -9.92 -44.58 -4.85
C TYR A 199 -10.77 -45.34 -3.82
N ASN A 200 -10.27 -45.42 -2.57
CA ASN A 200 -11.01 -45.96 -1.44
C ASN A 200 -10.62 -45.26 -0.14
N ALA A 201 -11.54 -44.46 0.40
CA ALA A 201 -11.32 -43.69 1.64
C ALA A 201 -11.07 -44.54 2.88
N THR A 202 -11.47 -45.83 2.85
CA THR A 202 -11.29 -46.77 4.00
C THR A 202 -9.88 -47.35 4.05
N THR A 203 -9.05 -47.11 3.02
CA THR A 203 -7.67 -47.59 2.96
C THR A 203 -6.68 -46.44 3.16
N ASN A 204 -5.46 -46.77 3.64
CA ASN A 204 -4.38 -45.79 3.78
C ASN A 204 -3.11 -46.33 3.11
N PRO A 205 -2.64 -45.72 1.99
CA PRO A 205 -3.23 -44.57 1.28
C PRO A 205 -4.53 -44.91 0.55
N PRO A 206 -5.40 -43.89 0.25
CA PRO A 206 -6.70 -44.10 -0.41
C PRO A 206 -6.57 -44.62 -1.85
N ILE A 207 -5.49 -44.25 -2.54
CA ILE A 207 -5.05 -44.85 -3.80
C ILE A 207 -3.70 -45.49 -3.51
N SER A 208 -3.53 -46.74 -3.93
CA SER A 208 -2.26 -47.45 -3.69
C SER A 208 -1.09 -46.70 -4.35
N ASN A 209 0.11 -46.79 -3.77
CA ASN A 209 1.30 -46.15 -4.31
C ASN A 209 1.70 -46.64 -5.73
N THR A 210 1.06 -47.71 -6.20
CA THR A 210 1.22 -48.22 -7.57
C THR A 210 0.03 -47.88 -8.46
N GLY A 211 -1.02 -47.25 -7.93
CA GLY A 211 -2.21 -46.85 -8.66
C GLY A 211 -2.10 -45.46 -9.26
N ALA A 212 -1.57 -44.50 -8.52
CA ALA A 212 -1.32 -43.16 -9.04
C ALA A 212 0.13 -43.00 -9.49
N SER A 213 0.35 -42.49 -10.70
CA SER A 213 1.68 -42.18 -11.23
C SER A 213 2.34 -40.99 -10.54
N TYR A 214 1.54 -40.02 -10.08
CA TYR A 214 2.01 -38.84 -9.34
C TYR A 214 0.95 -38.34 -8.37
N GLN A 215 1.37 -37.85 -7.24
CA GLN A 215 0.48 -37.25 -6.24
C GLN A 215 1.13 -36.05 -5.56
N MET A 216 0.32 -35.04 -5.22
CA MET A 216 0.81 -33.85 -4.56
C MET A 216 -0.28 -33.23 -3.67
N PRO A 217 0.00 -32.99 -2.37
CA PRO A 217 -0.93 -32.32 -1.47
C PRO A 217 -0.81 -30.80 -1.57
N ILE A 218 -1.91 -30.11 -1.24
CA ILE A 218 -1.98 -28.67 -0.99
C ILE A 218 -2.87 -28.41 0.22
N THR A 219 -2.51 -27.41 1.02
CA THR A 219 -3.34 -26.98 2.14
C THR A 219 -4.23 -25.83 1.70
N LEU A 220 -5.53 -25.99 1.88
CA LEU A 220 -6.56 -24.99 1.67
C LEU A 220 -7.13 -24.54 3.02
N TYR A 221 -7.94 -23.50 3.04
CA TYR A 221 -8.58 -23.00 4.26
C TYR A 221 -10.09 -22.93 4.05
N ASP A 222 -10.84 -23.45 5.02
CA ASP A 222 -12.30 -23.39 5.03
C ASP A 222 -12.82 -22.01 5.49
N ALA A 223 -14.15 -21.86 5.64
CA ALA A 223 -14.78 -20.62 6.05
C ALA A 223 -14.39 -20.17 7.47
N GLU A 224 -14.05 -21.11 8.32
CA GLU A 224 -13.60 -20.89 9.70
C GLU A 224 -12.09 -20.62 9.79
N GLY A 225 -11.35 -20.87 8.70
CA GLY A 225 -9.89 -20.72 8.64
C GLY A 225 -9.12 -21.94 9.10
N ASN A 226 -9.80 -23.10 9.20
CA ASN A 226 -9.12 -24.36 9.49
C ASN A 226 -8.39 -24.86 8.24
N PRO A 227 -7.20 -25.45 8.38
CA PRO A 227 -6.48 -26.04 7.26
C PRO A 227 -7.17 -27.34 6.81
N VAL A 228 -7.40 -27.46 5.52
CA VAL A 228 -7.94 -28.66 4.87
C VAL A 228 -6.92 -29.13 3.84
N GLU A 229 -6.42 -30.36 3.99
CA GLU A 229 -5.49 -30.93 3.04
C GLU A 229 -6.25 -31.56 1.86
N VAL A 230 -5.89 -31.13 0.65
CA VAL A 230 -6.39 -31.68 -0.62
C VAL A 230 -5.22 -32.24 -1.39
N THR A 231 -5.33 -33.49 -1.84
CA THR A 231 -4.29 -34.17 -2.64
C THR A 231 -4.81 -34.33 -4.07
N ALA A 232 -3.99 -33.89 -5.03
CA ALA A 232 -4.20 -34.23 -6.44
C ALA A 232 -3.46 -35.51 -6.75
N TYR A 233 -4.17 -36.48 -7.33
CA TYR A 233 -3.64 -37.73 -7.86
C TYR A 233 -3.71 -37.66 -9.37
N PHE A 234 -2.69 -38.17 -10.06
CA PHE A 234 -2.60 -38.19 -11.52
C PHE A 234 -2.18 -39.57 -12.00
N ASP A 235 -2.82 -40.02 -13.08
CA ASP A 235 -2.41 -41.20 -13.81
C ASP A 235 -2.63 -41.03 -15.30
N ARG A 236 -2.02 -41.86 -16.13
CA ARG A 236 -2.23 -41.82 -17.57
C ARG A 236 -3.51 -42.53 -17.96
N ALA A 237 -4.28 -41.96 -18.89
CA ALA A 237 -5.42 -42.60 -19.51
C ALA A 237 -5.09 -43.08 -20.93
N PRO A 238 -5.85 -44.03 -21.49
CA PRO A 238 -5.77 -44.40 -22.90
C PRO A 238 -5.93 -43.15 -23.78
N SER A 239 -5.08 -43.03 -24.80
CA SER A 239 -5.08 -41.88 -25.68
C SER A 239 -4.63 -42.27 -27.09
N ASP A 240 -5.03 -41.51 -28.09
CA ASP A 240 -4.53 -41.62 -29.44
C ASP A 240 -3.03 -41.35 -29.54
N PRO A 241 -2.29 -41.87 -30.54
CA PRO A 241 -0.84 -41.70 -30.67
C PRO A 241 -0.37 -40.24 -30.76
N ASN A 242 -1.26 -39.32 -31.10
CA ASN A 242 -0.96 -37.89 -31.26
C ASN A 242 -1.38 -37.02 -30.06
N GLU A 243 -1.96 -37.60 -29.03
CA GLU A 243 -2.46 -36.92 -27.84
C GLU A 243 -1.98 -37.67 -26.59
N THR A 244 -1.88 -36.98 -25.49
CA THR A 244 -1.68 -37.60 -24.18
C THR A 244 -2.85 -37.17 -23.29
N ILE A 245 -3.54 -38.14 -22.71
CA ILE A 245 -4.62 -37.90 -21.76
C ILE A 245 -4.12 -38.34 -20.39
N VAL A 246 -4.31 -37.48 -19.40
CA VAL A 246 -3.95 -37.72 -18.00
C VAL A 246 -5.20 -37.55 -17.15
N GLU A 247 -5.57 -38.62 -16.44
CA GLU A 247 -6.60 -38.53 -15.42
C GLU A 247 -6.12 -37.79 -14.19
N PHE A 248 -7.02 -37.05 -13.56
CA PHE A 248 -6.75 -36.49 -12.24
C PHE A 248 -7.94 -36.69 -11.30
N VAL A 249 -7.61 -36.85 -10.02
CA VAL A 249 -8.59 -36.90 -8.93
C VAL A 249 -8.12 -35.97 -7.82
N LEU A 250 -9.02 -35.12 -7.35
CA LEU A 250 -8.81 -34.29 -6.15
C LEU A 250 -9.58 -34.93 -4.99
N ALA A 251 -8.87 -35.23 -3.93
CA ALA A 251 -9.47 -35.81 -2.72
C ALA A 251 -8.90 -35.15 -1.46
N SER A 252 -9.69 -35.08 -0.40
CA SER A 252 -9.29 -34.50 0.89
C SER A 252 -9.28 -35.54 1.98
N SER A 253 -8.12 -35.73 2.60
CA SER A 253 -7.99 -36.56 3.81
C SER A 253 -8.71 -35.94 5.02
N THR A 254 -8.70 -34.62 5.12
CA THR A 254 -9.37 -33.89 6.22
C THR A 254 -10.89 -34.06 6.15
N VAL A 255 -11.47 -34.03 4.94
CA VAL A 255 -12.93 -34.30 4.76
C VAL A 255 -13.27 -35.74 5.13
N VAL A 256 -12.39 -36.70 4.80
CA VAL A 256 -12.55 -38.11 5.23
C VAL A 256 -12.58 -38.22 6.75
N GLU A 257 -11.65 -37.57 7.46
CA GLU A 257 -11.60 -37.54 8.93
C GLU A 257 -12.87 -36.92 9.51
N GLN A 258 -13.30 -35.77 8.97
CA GLN A 258 -14.54 -35.08 9.40
C GLN A 258 -15.79 -35.96 9.22
N MET A 259 -15.90 -36.65 8.05
CA MET A 259 -16.99 -37.58 7.81
C MET A 259 -16.96 -38.80 8.77
N GLN A 260 -15.76 -39.32 9.07
CA GLN A 260 -15.60 -40.43 10.01
C GLN A 260 -16.02 -40.02 11.44
N ASP A 261 -15.60 -38.84 11.89
CA ASP A 261 -15.98 -38.30 13.19
C ASP A 261 -17.49 -38.10 13.31
N ALA A 262 -18.15 -37.59 12.25
CA ALA A 262 -19.60 -37.43 12.22
C ALA A 262 -20.33 -38.77 12.24
N ILE A 263 -19.82 -39.78 11.53
CA ILE A 263 -20.37 -41.16 11.55
C ILE A 263 -20.19 -41.80 12.94
N ASP A 264 -19.03 -41.62 13.56
CA ASP A 264 -18.76 -42.16 14.90
C ASP A 264 -19.66 -41.51 15.96
N GLU A 265 -19.97 -40.21 15.81
CA GLU A 265 -20.93 -39.54 16.67
C GLU A 265 -22.37 -40.05 16.46
N ALA A 266 -22.80 -40.16 15.19
CA ALA A 266 -24.11 -40.74 14.84
C ALA A 266 -24.26 -42.19 15.34
N ASN A 267 -23.23 -43.01 15.24
CA ASN A 267 -23.22 -44.39 15.73
C ASN A 267 -23.24 -44.49 17.30
N ARG A 268 -22.75 -43.44 17.99
CA ARG A 268 -22.91 -43.35 19.47
C ARG A 268 -24.34 -42.98 19.86
N GLU A 269 -24.98 -42.10 19.05
CA GLU A 269 -26.38 -41.69 19.33
C GLU A 269 -27.38 -42.80 18.97
N ASP A 270 -27.18 -43.48 17.85
CA ASP A 270 -28.02 -44.64 17.44
C ASP A 270 -27.19 -45.91 17.16
N PRO A 271 -26.86 -46.69 18.19
CA PRO A 271 -26.09 -47.94 18.01
C PRO A 271 -26.86 -49.03 17.26
N THR A 272 -28.17 -48.85 17.03
CA THR A 272 -29.00 -49.89 16.40
C THR A 272 -28.94 -49.84 14.87
N ASN A 273 -28.46 -48.72 14.29
CA ASN A 273 -28.30 -48.53 12.85
C ASN A 273 -26.91 -47.99 12.53
N PRO A 274 -25.83 -48.79 12.68
CA PRO A 274 -24.47 -48.30 12.47
C PRO A 274 -24.23 -47.92 11.01
N GLN A 275 -23.73 -46.72 10.81
CA GLN A 275 -23.26 -46.21 9.51
C GLN A 275 -21.79 -46.56 9.34
N SER A 276 -21.36 -46.72 8.10
CA SER A 276 -19.96 -46.92 7.71
C SER A 276 -19.50 -45.84 6.80
N LEU A 277 -18.19 -45.50 6.82
CA LEU A 277 -17.59 -44.53 5.92
C LEU A 277 -17.79 -44.99 4.47
N PRO A 278 -18.32 -44.14 3.58
CA PRO A 278 -18.43 -44.45 2.16
C PRO A 278 -17.02 -44.56 1.53
N GLU A 279 -16.84 -45.44 0.57
CA GLU A 279 -15.57 -45.60 -0.14
C GLU A 279 -15.14 -44.33 -0.90
N GLY A 280 -16.10 -43.52 -1.34
CA GLY A 280 -15.85 -42.27 -2.05
C GLY A 280 -15.75 -41.04 -1.13
N ALA A 281 -15.70 -41.21 0.21
CA ALA A 281 -15.55 -40.10 1.13
C ALA A 281 -14.33 -39.24 0.79
N GLY A 282 -14.48 -37.93 0.83
CA GLY A 282 -13.40 -36.98 0.54
C GLY A 282 -13.07 -36.77 -0.94
N LEU A 283 -13.74 -37.45 -1.88
CA LEU A 283 -13.63 -37.15 -3.31
C LEU A 283 -14.28 -35.80 -3.62
N LEU A 284 -13.53 -34.90 -4.27
CA LEU A 284 -13.96 -33.52 -4.55
C LEU A 284 -14.18 -33.27 -6.05
N MET A 285 -13.25 -33.72 -6.87
CA MET A 285 -13.28 -33.51 -8.35
C MET A 285 -12.54 -34.66 -9.04
N SER A 286 -13.01 -35.05 -10.20
CA SER A 286 -12.33 -35.99 -11.11
C SER A 286 -12.42 -35.45 -12.54
N GLY A 287 -11.44 -35.76 -13.37
CA GLY A 287 -11.43 -35.34 -14.75
C GLY A 287 -10.16 -35.71 -15.49
N THR A 288 -9.99 -35.12 -16.66
CA THR A 288 -8.85 -35.40 -17.55
C THR A 288 -8.18 -34.10 -18.02
N LEU A 289 -6.88 -34.17 -18.23
CA LEU A 289 -6.07 -33.15 -18.90
C LEU A 289 -5.63 -33.69 -20.23
N HIS A 290 -5.90 -32.98 -21.30
CA HIS A 290 -5.56 -33.36 -22.66
C HIS A 290 -4.37 -32.55 -23.15
N PHE A 291 -3.34 -33.22 -23.65
CA PHE A 291 -2.10 -32.60 -24.13
C PHE A 291 -1.89 -32.89 -25.60
N ASN A 292 -1.36 -31.94 -26.32
CA ASN A 292 -0.86 -32.11 -27.68
C ASN A 292 0.38 -33.02 -27.67
N SER A 293 0.76 -33.52 -28.86
CA SER A 293 1.95 -34.36 -29.05
C SER A 293 3.26 -33.68 -28.63
N ASP A 294 3.30 -32.37 -28.51
CA ASP A 294 4.43 -31.60 -28.01
C ASP A 294 4.43 -31.42 -26.49
N GLY A 295 3.45 -31.99 -25.79
CA GLY A 295 3.31 -31.93 -24.34
C GLY A 295 2.67 -30.65 -23.81
N THR A 296 2.14 -29.78 -24.66
CA THR A 296 1.40 -28.58 -24.25
C THR A 296 -0.06 -28.89 -23.94
N LEU A 297 -0.66 -28.24 -22.94
CA LEU A 297 -2.04 -28.42 -22.56
C LEU A 297 -2.97 -27.95 -23.71
N LYS A 298 -3.91 -28.80 -24.12
CA LYS A 298 -4.88 -28.52 -25.17
C LYS A 298 -6.26 -28.23 -24.61
N SER A 299 -6.74 -29.07 -23.70
CA SER A 299 -8.08 -29.00 -23.11
C SER A 299 -8.08 -29.71 -21.76
N MET A 300 -9.18 -29.60 -21.02
CA MET A 300 -9.44 -30.39 -19.82
C MET A 300 -10.91 -30.73 -19.70
N SER A 301 -11.21 -31.78 -18.95
CA SER A 301 -12.54 -32.07 -18.43
C SER A 301 -12.53 -32.07 -16.91
N ALA A 302 -13.66 -31.78 -16.30
CA ALA A 302 -13.80 -31.88 -14.85
C ALA A 302 -15.25 -32.21 -14.49
N PHE A 303 -15.41 -33.11 -13.51
CA PHE A 303 -16.67 -33.54 -12.94
C PHE A 303 -16.62 -33.43 -11.43
N THR A 304 -17.73 -33.10 -10.82
CA THR A 304 -17.91 -33.02 -9.37
C THR A 304 -19.09 -33.90 -8.93
N PRO A 305 -19.03 -34.51 -7.74
CA PRO A 305 -20.11 -35.30 -7.20
C PRO A 305 -21.33 -34.42 -6.85
N THR A 306 -22.53 -34.87 -7.11
CA THR A 306 -23.78 -34.26 -6.63
C THR A 306 -24.08 -34.64 -5.19
N GLU A 307 -23.53 -35.76 -4.72
CA GLU A 307 -23.66 -36.29 -3.36
C GLU A 307 -22.25 -36.61 -2.82
N GLU A 308 -21.93 -36.08 -1.65
CA GLU A 308 -20.64 -36.30 -1.02
C GLU A 308 -20.43 -37.78 -0.68
N GLY A 309 -19.23 -38.29 -0.91
CA GLY A 309 -18.86 -39.68 -0.64
C GLY A 309 -19.35 -40.70 -1.64
N ASN A 310 -20.01 -40.29 -2.72
CA ASN A 310 -20.51 -41.20 -3.75
C ASN A 310 -19.49 -41.36 -4.89
N LYS A 311 -19.13 -42.62 -5.24
CA LYS A 311 -18.23 -42.97 -6.34
C LYS A 311 -18.98 -43.27 -7.65
N ASP A 312 -20.31 -43.43 -7.62
CA ASP A 312 -21.07 -43.77 -8.82
C ASP A 312 -21.00 -42.63 -9.84
N LEU A 313 -20.41 -42.92 -11.01
CA LEU A 313 -20.27 -41.96 -12.11
C LEU A 313 -21.60 -41.38 -12.60
N ALA A 314 -22.73 -42.06 -12.33
CA ALA A 314 -24.07 -41.55 -12.65
C ALA A 314 -24.46 -40.33 -11.80
N THR A 315 -23.82 -40.13 -10.65
CA THR A 315 -24.03 -38.99 -9.76
C THR A 315 -23.00 -37.86 -9.94
N TRP A 316 -22.05 -38.04 -10.84
CA TRP A 316 -21.03 -37.03 -11.16
C TRP A 316 -21.42 -36.21 -12.37
N THR A 317 -21.51 -34.90 -12.21
CA THR A 317 -21.89 -33.96 -13.26
C THR A 317 -20.71 -33.06 -13.66
N PRO A 318 -20.68 -32.53 -14.88
CA PRO A 318 -19.65 -31.56 -15.27
C PRO A 318 -19.57 -30.43 -14.28
N ALA A 319 -18.35 -30.11 -13.84
CA ALA A 319 -18.09 -29.07 -12.83
C ALA A 319 -18.60 -27.70 -13.32
N SER A 320 -19.15 -26.90 -12.43
CA SER A 320 -19.51 -25.51 -12.76
C SER A 320 -18.25 -24.70 -13.03
N LEU A 321 -18.31 -23.77 -14.00
CA LEU A 321 -17.23 -22.84 -14.30
C LEU A 321 -17.52 -21.48 -13.66
N SER A 322 -16.57 -20.94 -12.91
CA SER A 322 -16.61 -19.57 -12.40
C SER A 322 -15.27 -18.91 -12.67
N GLY A 323 -15.31 -17.69 -13.25
CA GLY A 323 -14.06 -17.03 -13.68
C GLY A 323 -13.27 -17.83 -14.73
N GLY A 324 -13.93 -18.73 -15.45
CA GLY A 324 -13.32 -19.58 -16.49
C GLY A 324 -12.61 -20.82 -15.97
N VAL A 325 -12.68 -21.13 -14.68
CA VAL A 325 -12.06 -22.31 -14.06
C VAL A 325 -13.10 -23.23 -13.43
N PRO A 326 -12.89 -24.58 -13.47
CA PRO A 326 -13.79 -25.52 -12.84
C PRO A 326 -13.79 -25.36 -11.31
N GLN A 327 -14.97 -25.52 -10.73
CA GLN A 327 -15.22 -25.37 -9.30
C GLN A 327 -15.56 -26.72 -8.66
N PHE A 328 -15.06 -26.94 -7.46
CA PHE A 328 -15.53 -28.02 -6.57
C PHE A 328 -16.04 -27.43 -5.25
N THR A 329 -16.81 -28.21 -4.51
CA THR A 329 -17.31 -27.80 -3.20
C THR A 329 -16.44 -28.39 -2.10
N LEU A 330 -15.98 -27.54 -1.18
CA LEU A 330 -15.23 -27.92 -0.01
C LEU A 330 -15.93 -27.35 1.23
N ASN A 331 -16.45 -28.20 2.11
CA ASN A 331 -17.20 -27.77 3.32
C ASN A 331 -18.28 -26.70 3.01
N GLY A 332 -19.04 -26.90 1.91
CA GLY A 332 -20.08 -25.98 1.47
C GLY A 332 -19.60 -24.73 0.72
N GLN A 333 -18.31 -24.58 0.52
CA GLN A 333 -17.72 -23.46 -0.21
C GLN A 333 -17.24 -23.90 -1.60
N SER A 334 -17.45 -23.04 -2.61
CA SER A 334 -16.97 -23.27 -3.98
C SER A 334 -15.52 -22.82 -4.11
N VAL A 335 -14.65 -23.71 -4.59
CA VAL A 335 -13.23 -23.49 -4.81
C VAL A 335 -12.88 -23.77 -6.26
N GLY A 336 -12.27 -22.80 -6.93
CA GLY A 336 -11.83 -22.93 -8.32
C GLY A 336 -10.43 -23.54 -8.45
N VAL A 337 -10.23 -24.45 -9.41
CA VAL A 337 -8.93 -25.04 -9.71
C VAL A 337 -8.46 -24.61 -11.09
N ASN A 338 -7.29 -24.00 -11.15
CA ASN A 338 -6.66 -23.54 -12.38
C ASN A 338 -5.38 -24.33 -12.68
N PHE A 339 -5.43 -25.24 -13.64
CA PHE A 339 -4.27 -25.95 -14.19
C PHE A 339 -3.54 -25.17 -15.29
N GLY A 340 -3.95 -23.92 -15.52
CA GLY A 340 -3.37 -23.04 -16.53
C GLY A 340 -4.21 -22.91 -17.80
N ILE A 341 -5.48 -23.31 -17.77
CA ILE A 341 -6.44 -23.13 -18.85
C ILE A 341 -7.74 -22.54 -18.31
N THR A 342 -8.36 -21.62 -19.05
CA THR A 342 -9.63 -20.98 -18.70
C THR A 342 -10.54 -20.94 -19.93
N ALA A 343 -11.87 -21.08 -19.74
CA ALA A 343 -12.85 -20.99 -20.81
C ALA A 343 -14.20 -20.43 -20.31
N GLY A 344 -15.01 -19.91 -21.22
CA GLY A 344 -16.34 -19.38 -20.90
C GLY A 344 -17.40 -20.47 -20.63
N GLY A 345 -17.17 -21.69 -21.05
CA GLY A 345 -18.11 -22.80 -20.89
C GLY A 345 -17.52 -24.14 -21.32
N TRP A 346 -18.19 -25.23 -20.94
CA TRP A 346 -17.87 -26.55 -21.45
C TRP A 346 -18.47 -26.77 -22.84
N GLU A 347 -17.71 -27.40 -23.74
CA GLU A 347 -18.18 -27.90 -25.04
C GLU A 347 -18.47 -29.40 -24.94
N ASN A 348 -19.55 -29.86 -25.55
CA ASN A 348 -19.99 -31.27 -25.56
C ASN A 348 -20.16 -31.92 -24.17
N ALA A 349 -20.57 -31.14 -23.16
CA ALA A 349 -20.72 -31.66 -21.81
C ALA A 349 -21.83 -32.74 -21.73
N PRO A 350 -21.52 -33.99 -21.31
CA PRO A 350 -22.52 -35.01 -21.04
C PRO A 350 -23.34 -34.67 -19.80
N ALA A 351 -24.50 -35.33 -19.62
CA ALA A 351 -25.32 -35.13 -18.45
C ALA A 351 -24.61 -35.62 -17.14
N THR A 352 -23.87 -36.71 -17.23
CA THR A 352 -23.13 -37.33 -16.14
C THR A 352 -21.82 -37.95 -16.65
N ALA A 353 -20.88 -38.20 -15.73
CA ALA A 353 -19.62 -38.88 -16.03
C ALA A 353 -19.83 -40.30 -16.62
N ALA A 354 -20.84 -41.02 -16.14
CA ALA A 354 -21.19 -42.35 -16.68
C ALA A 354 -21.55 -42.34 -18.17
N ALA A 355 -22.00 -41.22 -18.72
CA ALA A 355 -22.34 -41.10 -20.13
C ALA A 355 -21.13 -41.04 -21.06
N VAL A 356 -19.93 -40.85 -20.54
CA VAL A 356 -18.64 -40.83 -21.28
C VAL A 356 -18.27 -42.26 -21.72
N GLY A 357 -18.34 -43.23 -20.80
CA GLY A 357 -17.93 -44.62 -21.06
C GLY A 357 -16.51 -44.73 -21.60
N THR A 358 -16.34 -45.36 -22.76
CA THR A 358 -15.03 -45.57 -23.42
C THR A 358 -14.74 -44.57 -24.55
N ASP A 359 -15.59 -43.56 -24.77
CA ASP A 359 -15.47 -42.61 -25.88
C ASP A 359 -14.93 -41.26 -25.38
N ASP A 360 -13.69 -40.93 -25.72
CA ASP A 360 -13.04 -39.67 -25.36
C ASP A 360 -13.70 -38.42 -25.97
N ALA A 361 -14.39 -38.58 -27.12
CA ALA A 361 -15.12 -37.51 -27.76
C ALA A 361 -16.33 -37.00 -26.93
N LEU A 362 -16.78 -37.80 -25.95
CA LEU A 362 -17.86 -37.46 -25.02
C LEU A 362 -17.36 -36.75 -23.75
N LEU A 363 -16.06 -36.64 -23.55
CA LEU A 363 -15.52 -35.83 -22.46
C LEU A 363 -15.84 -34.34 -22.72
N PRO A 364 -16.31 -33.60 -21.72
CA PRO A 364 -16.49 -32.15 -21.88
C PRO A 364 -15.12 -31.49 -22.15
N GLY A 365 -15.02 -30.73 -23.21
CA GLY A 365 -13.83 -29.97 -23.54
C GLY A 365 -13.98 -28.51 -23.17
N MET A 366 -12.86 -27.82 -23.04
CA MET A 366 -12.86 -26.35 -23.00
C MET A 366 -13.27 -25.84 -24.40
N GLY A 367 -14.21 -24.90 -24.46
CA GLY A 367 -14.74 -24.37 -25.70
C GLY A 367 -13.69 -23.64 -26.56
N ALA A 368 -14.11 -23.22 -27.76
CA ALA A 368 -13.23 -22.55 -28.73
C ALA A 368 -12.63 -21.20 -28.20
N ASP A 369 -13.18 -20.67 -27.15
CA ASP A 369 -12.70 -19.47 -26.40
C ASP A 369 -11.69 -19.81 -25.30
N ALA A 370 -11.24 -21.07 -25.23
CA ALA A 370 -10.25 -21.50 -24.23
C ALA A 370 -8.94 -20.73 -24.38
N VAL A 371 -8.46 -20.19 -23.27
CA VAL A 371 -7.17 -19.50 -23.19
C VAL A 371 -6.21 -20.30 -22.33
N VAL A 372 -5.14 -20.77 -22.97
CA VAL A 372 -4.05 -21.50 -22.29
C VAL A 372 -2.98 -20.51 -21.85
N SER A 373 -2.64 -20.52 -20.57
CA SER A 373 -1.57 -19.72 -20.01
C SER A 373 -0.20 -20.21 -20.50
N ASN A 374 0.76 -19.30 -20.61
CA ASN A 374 2.16 -19.67 -20.86
C ASN A 374 2.83 -20.46 -19.71
N ARG A 375 2.12 -20.59 -18.57
CA ARG A 375 2.53 -21.36 -17.39
C ARG A 375 1.60 -22.54 -17.12
N ALA A 376 0.84 -22.98 -18.12
CA ALA A 376 -0.08 -24.11 -17.97
C ALA A 376 0.66 -25.40 -17.59
N THR A 377 -0.07 -26.35 -17.03
CA THR A 377 0.37 -27.72 -16.82
C THR A 377 0.86 -28.32 -18.15
N THR A 378 1.92 -29.09 -18.12
CA THR A 378 2.56 -29.70 -19.29
C THR A 378 2.74 -31.20 -19.08
N ALA A 379 2.93 -31.93 -20.18
CA ALA A 379 3.25 -33.37 -20.17
C ALA A 379 4.57 -33.63 -20.93
N PHE A 380 5.62 -32.84 -20.60
CA PHE A 380 6.95 -33.06 -21.19
C PHE A 380 7.60 -34.30 -20.62
N ALA A 381 8.31 -35.03 -21.46
CA ALA A 381 9.04 -36.22 -21.06
C ALA A 381 10.05 -35.91 -19.96
N GLY A 382 10.11 -36.76 -18.94
CA GLY A 382 10.98 -36.63 -17.78
C GLY A 382 10.28 -36.87 -16.46
N ASN A 383 10.82 -36.37 -15.37
CA ASN A 383 10.20 -36.52 -14.06
C ASN A 383 8.98 -35.62 -13.91
N SER A 384 7.94 -36.13 -13.26
CA SER A 384 6.81 -35.32 -12.83
C SER A 384 7.20 -34.43 -11.66
N TYR A 385 6.74 -33.17 -11.70
CA TYR A 385 6.96 -32.20 -10.62
C TYR A 385 5.88 -31.12 -10.61
N GLN A 386 5.66 -30.54 -9.47
CA GLN A 386 4.83 -29.37 -9.32
C GLN A 386 5.63 -28.12 -9.71
N SER A 387 5.18 -27.39 -10.72
CA SER A 387 5.83 -26.15 -11.16
C SER A 387 5.33 -24.94 -10.38
N ARG A 388 4.06 -24.97 -9.94
CA ARG A 388 3.45 -23.92 -9.13
C ARG A 388 2.31 -24.48 -8.29
N ALA A 389 2.24 -24.03 -7.04
CA ALA A 389 1.06 -24.15 -6.21
C ALA A 389 0.87 -22.83 -5.48
N SER A 390 -0.29 -22.22 -5.63
CA SER A 390 -0.69 -21.06 -4.83
C SER A 390 -2.20 -21.08 -4.63
N GLN A 391 -2.62 -20.58 -3.51
CA GLN A 391 -4.02 -20.42 -3.14
C GLN A 391 -4.19 -19.06 -2.43
N ASP A 392 -5.41 -18.55 -2.38
CA ASP A 392 -5.69 -17.19 -1.93
C ASP A 392 -6.27 -17.11 -0.50
N GLY A 393 -6.42 -18.26 0.18
CA GLY A 393 -6.92 -18.35 1.54
C GLY A 393 -5.82 -18.29 2.60
N TYR A 394 -6.20 -18.02 3.83
CA TYR A 394 -5.33 -18.06 5.02
C TYR A 394 -6.12 -18.18 6.32
N THR A 395 -5.49 -18.72 7.34
CA THR A 395 -6.03 -18.76 8.71
C THR A 395 -5.98 -17.38 9.36
N SER A 396 -6.73 -17.19 10.45
CA SER A 396 -6.64 -15.96 11.24
C SER A 396 -5.22 -15.70 11.74
N GLY A 397 -4.83 -14.42 11.80
CA GLY A 397 -3.52 -13.99 12.24
C GLY A 397 -3.60 -12.82 13.21
N ARG A 398 -2.60 -12.67 14.08
CA ARG A 398 -2.41 -11.48 14.89
C ARG A 398 -1.26 -10.65 14.33
N LEU A 399 -1.42 -9.33 14.36
CA LEU A 399 -0.36 -8.41 13.96
C LEU A 399 0.86 -8.60 14.88
N THR A 400 2.01 -8.88 14.31
CA THR A 400 3.28 -9.06 15.03
C THR A 400 4.19 -7.85 14.90
N ALA A 401 4.20 -7.24 13.73
CA ALA A 401 4.98 -6.04 13.42
C ALA A 401 4.34 -5.31 12.25
N TYR A 402 4.73 -4.07 12.03
CA TYR A 402 4.40 -3.32 10.82
C TYR A 402 5.61 -2.53 10.35
N ASP A 403 5.63 -2.18 9.08
CA ASP A 403 6.66 -1.36 8.46
C ASP A 403 6.01 -0.36 7.49
N ILE A 404 6.72 0.70 7.17
CA ILE A 404 6.23 1.75 6.27
C ILE A 404 7.13 1.84 5.06
N THR A 405 6.53 1.64 3.89
CA THR A 405 7.26 1.65 2.61
C THR A 405 7.59 3.08 2.16
N THR A 406 8.51 3.21 1.22
CA THR A 406 8.86 4.50 0.60
C THR A 406 7.70 5.14 -0.17
N GLU A 407 6.69 4.36 -0.52
CA GLU A 407 5.47 4.81 -1.19
C GLU A 407 4.38 5.25 -0.21
N GLY A 408 4.62 5.12 1.10
CA GLY A 408 3.69 5.50 2.16
C GLY A 408 2.73 4.41 2.60
N ASP A 409 2.85 3.18 2.07
CA ASP A 409 2.03 2.06 2.51
C ASP A 409 2.50 1.56 3.87
N ILE A 410 1.59 1.46 4.84
CA ILE A 410 1.80 0.77 6.10
C ILE A 410 1.45 -0.70 5.89
N VAL A 411 2.45 -1.57 5.98
CA VAL A 411 2.33 -3.01 5.77
C VAL A 411 2.42 -3.72 7.10
N GLY A 412 1.38 -4.48 7.46
CA GLY A 412 1.35 -5.32 8.65
C GLY A 412 1.86 -6.73 8.36
N TYR A 413 2.68 -7.25 9.25
CA TYR A 413 3.17 -8.63 9.26
C TYR A 413 2.41 -9.42 10.31
N TYR A 414 1.75 -10.51 9.88
CA TYR A 414 0.88 -11.29 10.74
C TYR A 414 1.50 -12.64 11.13
N SER A 415 1.05 -13.19 12.26
CA SER A 415 1.52 -14.47 12.77
C SER A 415 1.27 -15.67 11.85
N ASN A 416 0.33 -15.53 10.89
CA ASN A 416 0.04 -16.51 9.84
C ASN A 416 0.93 -16.38 8.59
N GLY A 417 1.95 -15.51 8.64
CA GLY A 417 2.88 -15.25 7.53
C GLY A 417 2.34 -14.33 6.44
N GLN A 418 1.15 -13.75 6.61
CA GLN A 418 0.58 -12.79 5.67
C GLN A 418 1.16 -11.39 5.88
N ASN A 419 1.38 -10.69 4.75
CA ASN A 419 1.80 -9.30 4.71
C ASN A 419 0.69 -8.51 4.02
N ILE A 420 0.00 -7.66 4.78
CA ILE A 420 -1.17 -6.94 4.28
C ILE A 420 -0.96 -5.45 4.39
N LYS A 421 -1.27 -4.72 3.32
CA LYS A 421 -1.34 -3.26 3.34
C LYS A 421 -2.54 -2.84 4.15
N MET A 422 -2.31 -2.02 5.17
CA MET A 422 -3.34 -1.56 6.10
C MET A 422 -3.80 -0.15 5.76
N TRP A 423 -2.83 0.75 5.58
CA TRP A 423 -3.05 2.17 5.31
C TRP A 423 -2.05 2.69 4.30
N GLU A 424 -2.43 3.75 3.58
CA GLU A 424 -1.53 4.57 2.77
C GLU A 424 -1.49 5.97 3.37
N ILE A 425 -0.30 6.48 3.66
CA ILE A 425 -0.06 7.85 4.11
C ILE A 425 0.09 8.74 2.87
N PRO A 426 -0.89 9.60 2.56
CA PRO A 426 -0.77 10.51 1.44
C PRO A 426 0.18 11.66 1.75
N VAL A 427 0.79 12.19 0.72
CA VAL A 427 1.58 13.41 0.79
C VAL A 427 0.75 14.57 0.24
N CYS A 428 0.61 15.63 1.05
CA CYS A 428 -0.10 16.85 0.67
C CYS A 428 0.87 17.85 0.04
N ARG A 429 0.44 18.52 -1.01
CA ARG A 429 1.20 19.55 -1.70
C ARG A 429 0.35 20.79 -1.95
N PHE A 430 1.02 21.95 -1.99
CA PHE A 430 0.40 23.24 -2.29
C PHE A 430 1.12 23.90 -3.47
N THR A 431 0.37 24.63 -4.27
CA THR A 431 0.93 25.36 -5.42
C THR A 431 1.83 26.51 -4.97
N ALA A 432 1.48 27.20 -3.89
CA ALA A 432 2.20 28.32 -3.31
C ALA A 432 2.48 28.05 -1.81
N GLU A 433 3.53 27.29 -1.52
CA GLU A 433 3.91 26.90 -0.15
C GLU A 433 4.25 28.11 0.73
N ASP A 434 4.76 29.21 0.13
CA ASP A 434 5.14 30.43 0.84
C ASP A 434 3.96 31.12 1.56
N ASN A 435 2.73 30.83 1.14
CA ASN A 435 1.50 31.41 1.68
C ASN A 435 0.85 30.53 2.77
N LEU A 436 1.51 29.44 3.18
CA LEU A 436 1.06 28.65 4.32
C LEU A 436 1.21 29.44 5.62
N TYR A 437 0.15 29.47 6.43
CA TYR A 437 0.17 30.14 7.72
C TYR A 437 0.72 29.21 8.80
N ARG A 438 1.59 29.73 9.69
CA ARG A 438 2.17 28.99 10.81
C ARG A 438 1.30 29.11 12.06
N GLU A 439 0.78 27.99 12.53
CA GLU A 439 -0.01 27.95 13.78
C GLU A 439 0.86 27.77 15.04
N GLY A 440 2.13 27.44 14.87
CA GLY A 440 3.00 26.98 15.95
C GLY A 440 3.16 25.47 15.96
N ASN A 441 3.99 24.94 16.87
CA ASN A 441 4.24 23.49 16.99
C ASN A 441 4.63 22.78 15.68
N ASN A 442 5.28 23.51 14.76
CA ASN A 442 5.62 23.06 13.39
C ASN A 442 4.43 22.68 12.52
N LEU A 443 3.24 23.22 12.85
CA LEU A 443 2.00 23.05 12.09
C LEU A 443 1.79 24.24 11.15
N PHE A 444 1.28 23.93 9.97
CA PHE A 444 0.88 24.88 8.95
C PHE A 444 -0.60 24.73 8.63
N THR A 445 -1.27 25.84 8.37
CA THR A 445 -2.66 25.88 7.92
C THR A 445 -2.71 26.42 6.50
N ALA A 446 -3.55 25.83 5.66
CA ALA A 446 -3.77 26.30 4.31
C ALA A 446 -4.56 27.63 4.34
N THR A 447 -4.06 28.63 3.62
CA THR A 447 -4.76 29.90 3.38
C THR A 447 -5.41 29.90 2.00
N ALA A 448 -6.30 30.84 1.73
CA ALA A 448 -6.90 30.98 0.39
C ALA A 448 -5.85 31.29 -0.71
N GLU A 449 -4.68 31.80 -0.32
CA GLU A 449 -3.60 32.22 -1.24
C GLU A 449 -2.58 31.12 -1.53
N CYS A 450 -2.58 30.00 -0.77
CA CYS A 450 -1.66 28.89 -1.02
C CYS A 450 -2.08 28.00 -2.22
N GLY A 451 -3.25 28.27 -2.79
CA GLY A 451 -3.83 27.48 -3.88
C GLY A 451 -4.55 26.24 -3.37
N GLN A 452 -5.01 25.41 -4.31
CA GLN A 452 -5.70 24.17 -3.98
C GLN A 452 -4.69 23.15 -3.43
N MET A 453 -5.07 22.47 -2.34
CA MET A 453 -4.34 21.34 -1.82
C MET A 453 -4.50 20.14 -2.77
N GLU A 454 -3.39 19.54 -3.13
CA GLU A 454 -3.32 18.30 -3.88
C GLU A 454 -2.81 17.20 -2.95
N MET A 455 -3.50 16.07 -2.92
CA MET A 455 -3.05 14.87 -2.22
C MET A 455 -2.67 13.80 -3.23
N GLY A 456 -1.60 13.09 -2.95
CA GLY A 456 -1.14 12.03 -3.81
C GLY A 456 -0.28 11.02 -3.06
N ARG A 457 -0.04 9.90 -3.74
CA ARG A 457 0.81 8.83 -3.22
C ARG A 457 2.27 9.28 -3.19
N ALA A 458 2.96 8.97 -2.10
CA ALA A 458 4.38 9.21 -1.97
C ALA A 458 5.17 8.51 -3.10
N GLY A 459 6.26 9.13 -3.55
CA GLY A 459 7.13 8.57 -4.61
C GLY A 459 6.59 8.69 -6.04
N THR A 460 5.41 9.27 -6.27
CA THR A 460 4.95 9.60 -7.62
C THR A 460 5.58 10.90 -8.10
N GLU A 461 5.51 11.19 -9.42
CA GLU A 461 6.30 12.24 -10.12
C GLU A 461 6.42 13.60 -9.42
N ASN A 462 5.42 14.00 -8.66
CA ASN A 462 5.35 15.32 -8.03
C ASN A 462 5.44 15.30 -6.50
N TYR A 463 5.48 14.13 -5.87
CA TYR A 463 5.44 13.96 -4.42
C TYR A 463 6.74 13.33 -3.92
N GLY A 464 7.19 13.78 -2.75
CA GLY A 464 8.34 13.20 -2.08
C GLY A 464 8.11 11.76 -1.66
N THR A 465 9.20 11.01 -1.43
CA THR A 465 9.15 9.67 -0.84
C THR A 465 9.12 9.75 0.67
N ILE A 466 8.50 8.75 1.31
CA ILE A 466 8.50 8.61 2.77
C ILE A 466 9.65 7.70 3.17
N ASN A 467 10.46 8.14 4.11
CA ASN A 467 11.52 7.33 4.71
C ASN A 467 11.14 7.04 6.16
N ALA A 468 10.83 5.79 6.46
CA ALA A 468 10.64 5.31 7.83
C ALA A 468 11.98 5.28 8.58
N TYR A 469 11.92 5.23 9.90
CA TYR A 469 13.08 5.25 10.79
C TYR A 469 13.96 6.51 10.66
N ASN A 470 13.41 7.58 10.13
CA ASN A 470 14.09 8.85 9.97
C ASN A 470 13.16 10.00 10.35
N ILE A 471 13.73 11.06 10.87
CA ILE A 471 13.05 12.35 11.10
C ILE A 471 13.75 13.44 10.30
N GLU A 472 12.99 14.44 9.86
CA GLU A 472 13.55 15.62 9.21
C GLU A 472 13.95 16.63 10.30
N GLY A 473 15.25 16.94 10.41
CA GLY A 473 15.75 17.98 11.29
C GLY A 473 15.44 19.39 10.78
N SER A 474 15.84 20.39 11.56
CA SER A 474 15.75 21.81 11.15
C SER A 474 16.61 22.08 9.91
N ASN A 475 16.15 22.97 9.02
CA ASN A 475 16.94 23.45 7.89
C ASN A 475 17.79 24.69 8.24
N VAL A 476 17.93 25.00 9.52
CA VAL A 476 18.72 26.14 10.03
C VAL A 476 20.20 25.76 10.11
N ASP A 477 21.05 26.51 9.43
CA ASP A 477 22.50 26.47 9.63
C ASP A 477 22.88 27.43 10.76
N LEU A 478 23.22 26.85 11.91
CA LEU A 478 23.60 27.60 13.12
C LEU A 478 24.76 28.54 12.86
N SER A 479 25.77 28.15 12.06
CA SER A 479 26.94 28.97 11.80
C SER A 479 26.56 30.21 10.99
N THR A 480 25.75 30.06 9.98
CA THR A 480 25.24 31.15 9.16
C THR A 480 24.35 32.09 9.98
N GLU A 481 23.46 31.56 10.81
CA GLU A 481 22.57 32.38 11.63
C GLU A 481 23.34 33.13 12.71
N MET A 482 24.41 32.57 13.31
CA MET A 482 25.27 33.30 14.22
C MET A 482 25.99 34.49 13.57
N VAL A 483 26.45 34.31 12.32
CA VAL A 483 27.04 35.42 11.55
C VAL A 483 25.99 36.50 11.26
N ASN A 484 24.78 36.10 10.85
CA ASN A 484 23.65 37.00 10.63
C ASN A 484 23.29 37.78 11.89
N MET A 485 23.31 37.13 13.05
CA MET A 485 23.10 37.78 14.36
C MET A 485 24.14 38.85 14.63
N ILE A 486 25.43 38.56 14.41
CA ILE A 486 26.53 39.51 14.64
C ILE A 486 26.38 40.72 13.69
N ILE A 487 26.05 40.48 12.41
CA ILE A 487 25.83 41.55 11.43
C ILE A 487 24.66 42.43 11.84
N THR A 488 23.54 41.85 12.26
CA THR A 488 22.34 42.55 12.69
C THR A 488 22.61 43.38 13.97
N GLN A 489 23.34 42.80 14.95
CA GLN A 489 23.76 43.51 16.16
C GLN A 489 24.63 44.71 15.86
N ARG A 490 25.64 44.52 14.97
CA ARG A 490 26.54 45.64 14.58
C ARG A 490 25.77 46.71 13.82
N GLY A 491 24.82 46.31 12.94
CA GLY A 491 23.94 47.24 12.23
C GLY A 491 23.08 48.06 13.20
N PHE A 492 22.50 47.39 14.21
CA PHE A 492 21.72 48.06 15.26
C PHE A 492 22.56 49.08 16.04
N GLN A 493 23.78 48.67 16.46
CA GLN A 493 24.71 49.56 17.17
C GLN A 493 25.11 50.78 16.32
N SER A 494 25.34 50.57 15.02
CA SER A 494 25.66 51.65 14.07
C SER A 494 24.51 52.65 13.94
N ASN A 495 23.26 52.18 13.77
CA ASN A 495 22.09 53.05 13.75
C ASN A 495 21.86 53.80 15.06
N SER A 496 22.09 53.14 16.20
CA SER A 496 22.06 53.77 17.53
C SER A 496 23.09 54.92 17.64
N LYS A 497 24.29 54.68 17.07
CA LYS A 497 25.33 55.73 17.06
C LYS A 497 24.94 56.92 16.17
N VAL A 498 24.28 56.67 15.02
CA VAL A 498 23.73 57.72 14.15
C VAL A 498 22.70 58.55 14.90
N VAL A 499 21.76 57.91 15.62
CA VAL A 499 20.74 58.61 16.44
C VAL A 499 21.38 59.46 17.52
N THR A 500 22.31 58.90 18.31
CA THR A 500 22.99 59.64 19.38
C THR A 500 23.83 60.81 18.83
N THR A 501 24.50 60.64 17.69
CA THR A 501 25.26 61.70 17.04
C THR A 501 24.35 62.82 16.53
N ALA A 502 23.21 62.44 15.91
CA ALA A 502 22.23 63.42 15.46
C ALA A 502 21.60 64.21 16.63
N ASP A 503 21.35 63.55 17.78
CA ASP A 503 20.84 64.19 18.97
C ASP A 503 21.87 65.21 19.56
N THR A 504 23.15 64.79 19.68
CA THR A 504 24.22 65.71 20.14
C THR A 504 24.41 66.89 19.21
N MET A 505 24.28 66.71 17.88
CA MET A 505 24.29 67.84 16.90
C MET A 505 23.10 68.80 17.10
N LEU A 506 21.90 68.27 17.43
CA LEU A 506 20.73 69.07 17.72
C LEU A 506 20.93 69.88 19.01
N GLN A 507 21.45 69.28 20.04
CA GLN A 507 21.76 69.95 21.31
C GLN A 507 22.75 71.10 21.08
N LYS A 508 23.85 70.86 20.34
CA LYS A 508 24.83 71.89 19.99
C LYS A 508 24.22 73.01 19.16
N ALA A 509 23.38 72.68 18.20
CA ALA A 509 22.67 73.70 17.40
C ALA A 509 21.71 74.55 18.25
N MET A 510 21.09 74.01 19.29
CA MET A 510 20.24 74.73 20.22
C MET A 510 21.08 75.64 21.15
N GLU A 511 22.25 75.17 21.61
CA GLU A 511 23.18 75.99 22.42
C GLU A 511 23.65 77.25 21.63
N ILE A 512 24.02 77.07 20.33
CA ILE A 512 24.44 78.20 19.45
C ILE A 512 23.32 79.21 19.25
N LYS A 513 22.05 78.81 19.23
CA LYS A 513 20.90 79.70 19.09
C LYS A 513 20.60 80.47 20.34
N ARG A 514 21.11 80.06 21.51
CA ARG A 514 20.90 80.65 22.82
C ARG A 514 21.98 81.60 23.25
N SER A 515 23.13 81.53 22.61
CA SER A 515 24.25 82.50 22.72
C SER A 515 24.11 83.60 21.66
#